data_227d9e1fa5310ec4261fab763f51383a
#
_entry.id   227d9e1fa5310ec4261fab763f51383a
#
_cell.length_a   1.000
_cell.length_b   1.000
_cell.length_c   1.000
_cell.angle_alpha   90.00
_cell.angle_beta   90.00
_cell.angle_gamma   90.00
#
_symmetry.space_group_name_H-M   'P 1'
#
loop_
_entity.id
_entity.type
_entity.pdbx_description
1 polymer ?
#
loop_
_entity_poly.entity_id
_entity_poly.type
_entity_poly.pdbx_seq_one_letter_code
_entity_poly.pdbx_strand_id
1 'polypeptide(L)'
;MKAEELRALQAPLKESYQHTAEKAVVTLNAEGRIGEGITCRVETGKALVEAGLHPATGGDGMAACSGDMLLEALVACAGVTLQAVSSAIGV
;
A
#
# COMPACT_ATOMS: atom_id res chain seq x y z
N MET A 1 -15.75 -8.40 -8.05
CA MET A 1 -15.32 -8.60 -9.46
C MET A 1 -15.40 -10.08 -9.80
N LYS A 2 -15.93 -10.38 -10.97
CA LYS A 2 -16.00 -11.77 -11.44
C LYS A 2 -14.65 -12.23 -12.00
N ALA A 3 -14.40 -13.54 -11.97
CA ALA A 3 -13.15 -14.12 -12.44
C ALA A 3 -12.85 -13.75 -13.91
N GLU A 4 -13.85 -13.76 -14.76
CA GLU A 4 -13.73 -13.40 -16.19
C GLU A 4 -13.32 -11.95 -16.37
N GLU A 5 -13.89 -11.05 -15.60
CA GLU A 5 -13.53 -9.62 -15.63
C GLU A 5 -12.08 -9.41 -15.22
N LEU A 6 -11.67 -10.07 -14.13
CA LEU A 6 -10.29 -9.98 -13.65
C LEU A 6 -9.29 -10.54 -14.69
N ARG A 7 -9.61 -11.70 -15.28
CA ARG A 7 -8.77 -12.28 -16.34
C ARG A 7 -8.64 -11.38 -17.55
N ALA A 8 -9.75 -10.74 -17.96
CA ALA A 8 -9.76 -9.81 -19.09
C ALA A 8 -8.88 -8.59 -18.83
N LEU A 9 -8.84 -8.08 -17.59
CA LEU A 9 -7.98 -6.97 -17.23
C LEU A 9 -6.49 -7.39 -17.16
N GLN A 10 -6.21 -8.58 -16.68
CA GLN A 10 -4.84 -9.06 -16.45
C GLN A 10 -4.19 -9.67 -17.69
N ALA A 11 -4.96 -10.21 -18.63
CA ALA A 11 -4.41 -10.90 -19.80
C ALA A 11 -3.42 -10.06 -20.62
N PRO A 12 -3.75 -8.80 -21.01
CA PRO A 12 -2.80 -7.99 -21.78
C PRO A 12 -1.56 -7.62 -20.96
N LEU A 13 -1.69 -7.47 -19.63
CA LEU A 13 -0.56 -7.20 -18.75
C LEU A 13 0.38 -8.41 -18.68
N LYS A 14 -0.17 -9.60 -18.49
CA LYS A 14 0.60 -10.85 -18.43
C LYS A 14 1.35 -11.09 -19.73
N GLU A 15 0.68 -10.88 -20.86
CA GLU A 15 1.31 -11.01 -22.19
C GLU A 15 2.46 -10.02 -22.35
N SER A 16 2.24 -8.76 -21.97
CA SER A 16 3.28 -7.73 -22.01
C SER A 16 4.48 -8.12 -21.16
N TYR A 17 4.29 -8.68 -19.97
CA TYR A 17 5.36 -9.07 -19.07
C TYR A 17 6.13 -10.30 -19.58
N GLN A 18 5.47 -11.20 -20.29
CA GLN A 18 6.13 -12.34 -20.93
C GLN A 18 7.07 -11.91 -22.06
N HIS A 19 6.68 -10.90 -22.85
CA HIS A 19 7.48 -10.39 -23.95
C HIS A 19 8.53 -9.35 -23.53
N THR A 20 8.23 -8.56 -22.52
CA THR A 20 9.10 -7.49 -22.03
C THR A 20 9.11 -7.52 -20.51
N ALA A 21 10.01 -8.33 -19.93
CA ALA A 21 10.08 -8.55 -18.47
C ALA A 21 10.29 -7.27 -17.67
N GLU A 22 10.99 -6.27 -18.23
CA GLU A 22 11.24 -4.99 -17.59
C GLU A 22 9.94 -4.22 -17.25
N LYS A 23 8.88 -4.45 -18.00
CA LYS A 23 7.57 -3.81 -17.75
C LYS A 23 6.90 -4.33 -16.48
N ALA A 24 7.31 -5.50 -16.00
CA ALA A 24 6.80 -6.05 -14.74
C ALA A 24 7.46 -5.42 -13.51
N VAL A 25 8.52 -4.65 -13.68
CA VAL A 25 9.21 -3.97 -12.58
C VAL A 25 8.49 -2.65 -12.30
N VAL A 26 7.95 -2.52 -11.09
CA VAL A 26 7.27 -1.31 -10.63
C VAL A 26 8.01 -0.79 -9.40
N THR A 27 8.35 0.50 -9.43
CA THR A 27 9.00 1.15 -8.29
C THR A 27 7.95 1.88 -7.47
N LEU A 28 7.88 1.53 -6.19
CA LEU A 28 7.03 2.23 -5.23
C LEU A 28 7.90 3.18 -4.43
N ASN A 29 7.40 4.37 -4.18
CA ASN A 29 8.14 5.42 -3.49
C ASN A 29 7.34 5.98 -2.32
N ALA A 30 8.06 6.27 -1.25
CA ALA A 30 7.55 7.05 -0.13
C ALA A 30 8.61 8.06 0.26
N GLU A 31 8.19 9.26 0.63
CA GLU A 31 9.07 10.32 1.11
C GLU A 31 8.67 10.72 2.50
N GLY A 32 9.66 10.91 3.36
CA GLY A 32 9.44 11.41 4.70
C GLY A 32 10.15 12.74 4.89
N ARG A 33 9.51 13.66 5.62
CA ARG A 33 10.11 14.94 6.03
C ARG A 33 9.87 15.16 7.50
N ILE A 34 10.92 15.55 8.20
CA ILE A 34 10.84 15.89 9.62
C ILE A 34 9.93 17.11 9.78
N GLY A 35 8.93 17.00 10.63
CA GLY A 35 8.01 18.06 10.97
C GLY A 35 8.35 18.75 12.29
N GLU A 36 7.39 19.49 12.82
CA GLU A 36 7.53 20.15 14.12
C GLU A 36 7.35 19.15 15.25
N GLY A 37 8.07 19.36 16.31
CA GLY A 37 8.10 18.42 17.43
C GLY A 37 8.72 17.09 16.99
N ILE A 38 8.19 16.00 17.49
CA ILE A 38 8.65 14.66 17.07
C ILE A 38 7.60 14.08 16.14
N THR A 39 7.63 14.54 14.89
CA THR A 39 6.73 14.12 13.83
C THR A 39 7.49 13.92 12.52
N CYS A 40 6.89 13.17 11.61
CA CYS A 40 7.39 12.98 10.26
C CYS A 40 6.18 12.98 9.30
N ARG A 41 6.24 13.79 8.26
CA ARG A 41 5.27 13.77 7.18
C ARG A 41 5.69 12.74 6.15
N VAL A 42 4.80 11.81 5.85
CA VAL A 42 5.05 10.73 4.90
C VAL A 42 4.12 10.86 3.71
N GLU A 43 4.68 10.82 2.52
CA GLU A 43 3.94 10.99 1.28
C GLU A 43 4.28 9.89 0.29
N THR A 44 3.27 9.32 -0.34
CA THR A 44 3.42 8.28 -1.37
C THR A 44 3.00 8.74 -2.77
N GLY A 45 2.59 10.01 -2.90
CA GLY A 45 2.01 10.54 -4.14
C GLY A 45 0.49 10.36 -4.22
N LYS A 46 -0.10 9.55 -3.36
CA LYS A 46 -1.55 9.31 -3.27
C LYS A 46 -2.14 9.86 -1.97
N ALA A 47 -1.36 9.89 -0.91
CA ALA A 47 -1.80 10.33 0.41
C ALA A 47 -0.64 11.00 1.14
N LEU A 48 -0.98 11.92 2.03
CA LEU A 48 -0.05 12.56 2.96
C LEU A 48 -0.48 12.20 4.37
N VAL A 49 0.44 11.67 5.17
CA VAL A 49 0.19 11.29 6.57
C VAL A 49 1.27 11.91 7.44
N GLU A 50 0.87 12.51 8.56
CA GLU A 50 1.81 12.93 9.60
C GLU A 50 1.87 11.85 10.68
N ALA A 51 3.06 11.30 10.86
CA ALA A 51 3.35 10.31 11.90
C ALA A 51 4.03 10.99 13.08
N GLY A 52 3.76 10.51 14.28
CA GLY A 52 4.35 11.04 15.51
C GLY A 52 4.51 9.95 16.56
N LEU A 53 5.06 10.35 17.71
CA LEU A 53 5.24 9.43 18.83
C LEU A 53 3.90 8.96 19.38
N HIS A 54 3.84 7.67 19.69
CA HIS A 54 2.71 7.10 20.43
C HIS A 54 2.63 7.72 21.83
N PRO A 55 1.42 7.96 22.38
CA PRO A 55 1.28 8.50 23.74
C PRO A 55 2.03 7.70 24.80
N ALA A 56 2.18 6.40 24.64
CA ALA A 56 2.96 5.55 25.55
C ALA A 56 4.45 5.92 25.61
N THR A 57 4.95 6.67 24.63
CA THR A 57 6.35 7.12 24.58
C THR A 57 6.49 8.64 24.68
N GLY A 58 5.41 9.33 25.09
CA GLY A 58 5.40 10.76 25.34
C GLY A 58 4.78 11.61 24.23
N GLY A 59 4.17 11.02 23.23
CA GLY A 59 3.45 11.75 22.19
C GLY A 59 2.10 12.29 22.68
N ASP A 60 1.53 13.23 21.94
CA ASP A 60 0.23 13.84 22.28
C ASP A 60 -0.96 13.06 21.68
N GLY A 61 -0.72 12.07 20.84
CA GLY A 61 -1.76 11.27 20.22
C GLY A 61 -2.45 11.92 19.03
N MET A 62 -2.02 13.11 18.61
CA MET A 62 -2.65 13.85 17.50
C MET A 62 -2.18 13.38 16.12
N ALA A 63 -0.99 12.80 16.04
CA ALA A 63 -0.43 12.28 14.80
C ALA A 63 -0.57 10.74 14.75
N ALA A 64 -0.51 10.18 13.55
CA ALA A 64 -0.60 8.73 13.37
C ALA A 64 0.61 8.02 14.00
N CYS A 65 0.37 6.88 14.64
CA CYS A 65 1.43 6.03 15.14
C CYS A 65 2.03 5.21 13.99
N SER A 66 3.35 5.23 13.83
CA SER A 66 4.02 4.48 12.76
C SER A 66 3.80 2.97 12.87
N GLY A 67 3.65 2.44 14.11
CA GLY A 67 3.32 1.03 14.32
C GLY A 67 1.94 0.68 13.75
N ASP A 68 0.94 1.54 13.98
CA ASP A 68 -0.39 1.35 13.40
C ASP A 68 -0.34 1.45 11.88
N MET A 69 0.43 2.38 11.33
CA MET A 69 0.59 2.53 9.88
C MET A 69 1.18 1.28 9.24
N LEU A 70 2.15 0.65 9.88
CA LEU A 70 2.73 -0.61 9.41
C LEU A 70 1.71 -1.73 9.42
N LEU A 71 0.92 -1.84 10.49
CA LEU A 71 -0.14 -2.85 10.61
C LEU A 71 -1.25 -2.60 9.60
N GLU A 72 -1.65 -1.35 9.39
CA GLU A 72 -2.64 -0.97 8.39
C GLU A 72 -2.19 -1.37 6.97
N ALA A 73 -0.93 -1.10 6.65
CA ALA A 73 -0.36 -1.48 5.35
C ALA A 73 -0.37 -2.99 5.14
N LEU A 74 -0.01 -3.75 6.17
CA LEU A 74 -0.01 -5.21 6.13
C LEU A 74 -1.42 -5.77 5.93
N VAL A 75 -2.39 -5.27 6.70
CA VAL A 75 -3.80 -5.69 6.59
C VAL A 75 -4.38 -5.33 5.24
N ALA A 76 -4.10 -4.13 4.75
CA ALA A 76 -4.57 -3.68 3.44
C ALA A 76 -4.01 -4.56 2.31
N CYS A 77 -2.72 -4.87 2.35
CA CYS A 77 -2.07 -5.72 1.36
C CYS A 77 -2.65 -7.15 1.38
N ALA A 78 -2.80 -7.72 2.58
CA ALA A 78 -3.39 -9.05 2.73
C ALA A 78 -4.83 -9.09 2.24
N GLY A 79 -5.63 -8.09 2.57
CA GLY A 79 -7.03 -7.99 2.17
C GLY A 79 -7.22 -7.85 0.66
N VAL A 80 -6.43 -6.99 0.03
CA VAL A 80 -6.47 -6.81 -1.44
C VAL A 80 -6.06 -8.11 -2.15
N THR A 81 -5.02 -8.77 -1.66
CA THR A 81 -4.56 -10.04 -2.23
C THR A 81 -5.63 -11.13 -2.08
N LEU A 82 -6.25 -11.23 -0.91
CA LEU A 82 -7.33 -12.17 -0.67
C LEU A 82 -8.49 -11.94 -1.63
N GLN A 83 -8.89 -10.68 -1.83
CA GLN A 83 -9.95 -10.30 -2.77
C GLN A 83 -9.59 -10.70 -4.20
N ALA A 84 -8.35 -10.43 -4.62
CA ALA A 84 -7.89 -10.77 -5.97
C ALA A 84 -7.91 -12.29 -6.21
N VAL A 85 -7.42 -13.06 -5.25
CA VAL A 85 -7.42 -14.54 -5.33
C VAL A 85 -8.84 -15.08 -5.33
N SER A 86 -9.69 -14.61 -4.43
CA SER A 86 -11.10 -15.03 -4.37
C SER A 86 -11.83 -14.75 -5.69
N SER A 87 -11.61 -13.58 -6.27
CA SER A 87 -12.20 -13.24 -7.58
C SER A 87 -11.67 -14.16 -8.68
N ALA A 88 -10.37 -14.43 -8.69
CA ALA A 88 -9.74 -15.26 -9.72
C ALA A 88 -10.25 -16.71 -9.71
N ILE A 89 -10.56 -17.26 -8.53
CA ILE A 89 -11.06 -18.64 -8.39
C ILE A 89 -12.58 -18.71 -8.28
N GLY A 90 -13.28 -17.59 -8.34
CA GLY A 90 -14.74 -17.55 -8.36
C GLY A 90 -15.41 -17.79 -7.00
N VAL A 91 -14.72 -17.47 -5.93
CA VAL A 91 -15.23 -17.65 -4.56
C VAL A 91 -15.67 -16.32 -3.96
#